data_8d18d5fbdb66c84c1639f0d53fd71e3d
#
_entry.id   8d18d5fbdb66c84c1639f0d53fd71e3d
#
_cell.length_a   1.000
_cell.length_b   1.000
_cell.length_c   1.000
_cell.angle_alpha   90.00
_cell.angle_beta   90.00
_cell.angle_gamma   90.00
#
_symmetry.space_group_name_H-M   'P 1'
#
loop_
_entity.id
_entity.type
_entity.pdbx_description
1 polymer ?
#
loop_
_entity_poly.entity_id
_entity_poly.type
_entity_poly.pdbx_seq_one_letter_code
_entity_poly.pdbx_strand_id
1 'polypeptide(L)'
;MFRVITEVKPNYVFAENVATRAIERAANDCASMGYKTEMLSLSAKDLGADHERERFWLLAYADDKGQLRRTVNAEMELCKEFRHRLWKTGPDYSRMDDGLAGRMERYEATGNGQVPVVAAAALWSLANA
;
A
#
# COMPACT_ATOMS: atom_id res chain seq x y z
N MET A 1 -13.11 -9.16 -4.02
CA MET A 1 -12.28 -9.39 -2.81
C MET A 1 -12.97 -10.35 -1.84
N PHE A 2 -14.16 -10.10 -1.34
CA PHE A 2 -14.90 -10.94 -0.38
C PHE A 2 -14.90 -12.45 -0.74
N ARG A 3 -15.35 -12.82 -1.96
CA ARG A 3 -15.38 -14.21 -2.42
C ARG A 3 -14.02 -14.89 -2.31
N VAL A 4 -12.95 -14.23 -2.74
CA VAL A 4 -11.59 -14.81 -2.72
C VAL A 4 -11.14 -15.05 -1.28
N ILE A 5 -11.39 -14.13 -0.36
CA ILE A 5 -11.03 -14.28 1.05
C ILE A 5 -11.80 -15.44 1.68
N THR A 6 -13.09 -15.60 1.33
CA THR A 6 -13.92 -16.69 1.83
C THR A 6 -13.41 -18.07 1.35
N GLU A 7 -12.94 -18.15 0.10
CA GLU A 7 -12.44 -19.38 -0.50
C GLU A 7 -11.02 -19.73 0.00
N VAL A 8 -10.12 -18.74 0.03
CA VAL A 8 -8.69 -18.92 0.36
C VAL A 8 -8.43 -18.96 1.86
N LYS A 9 -9.23 -18.23 2.65
CA LYS A 9 -9.08 -18.06 4.10
C LYS A 9 -7.64 -17.70 4.51
N PRO A 10 -7.06 -16.62 3.95
CA PRO A 10 -5.68 -16.24 4.23
C PRO A 10 -5.52 -15.79 5.69
N ASN A 11 -4.34 -15.97 6.27
CA ASN A 11 -4.05 -15.46 7.61
C ASN A 11 -4.02 -13.93 7.66
N TYR A 12 -3.61 -13.28 6.56
CA TYR A 12 -3.51 -11.83 6.44
C TYR A 12 -4.09 -11.36 5.12
N VAL A 13 -4.76 -10.21 5.14
CA VAL A 13 -5.23 -9.47 3.96
C VAL A 13 -4.66 -8.07 4.04
N PHE A 14 -3.87 -7.68 3.04
CA PHE A 14 -3.37 -6.32 2.90
C PHE A 14 -3.98 -5.72 1.62
N ALA A 15 -4.66 -4.59 1.76
CA ALA A 15 -5.37 -3.96 0.66
C ALA A 15 -5.14 -2.45 0.62
N GLU A 16 -5.26 -1.88 -0.55
CA GLU A 16 -5.09 -0.45 -0.82
C GLU A 16 -6.23 0.08 -1.69
N ASN A 17 -6.61 1.33 -1.48
CA ASN A 17 -7.50 2.05 -2.37
C ASN A 17 -7.28 3.57 -2.28
N VAL A 18 -7.70 4.27 -3.34
CA VAL A 18 -7.73 5.75 -3.38
C VAL A 18 -8.93 6.32 -2.62
N ALA A 19 -9.96 5.53 -2.38
CA ALA A 19 -11.20 5.96 -1.75
C ALA A 19 -11.35 5.33 -0.35
N THR A 20 -11.47 6.14 0.67
CA THR A 20 -11.71 5.72 2.07
C THR A 20 -12.88 4.76 2.17
N ARG A 21 -14.01 5.08 1.53
CA ARG A 21 -15.23 4.23 1.57
C ARG A 21 -15.01 2.81 1.05
N ALA A 22 -14.09 2.63 0.09
CA ALA A 22 -13.78 1.31 -0.44
C ALA A 22 -13.02 0.48 0.60
N ILE A 23 -12.10 1.09 1.33
CA ILE A 23 -11.33 0.46 2.41
C ILE A 23 -12.22 0.17 3.62
N GLU A 24 -13.11 1.10 4.02
CA GLU A 24 -14.09 0.89 5.08
C GLU A 24 -15.02 -0.29 4.78
N ARG A 25 -15.51 -0.38 3.55
CA ARG A 25 -16.32 -1.53 3.12
C ARG A 25 -15.54 -2.82 3.18
N ALA A 26 -14.30 -2.82 2.70
CA ALA A 26 -13.42 -3.97 2.75
C ALA A 26 -13.11 -4.40 4.19
N ALA A 27 -12.91 -3.46 5.11
CA ALA A 27 -12.71 -3.73 6.52
C ALA A 27 -13.95 -4.37 7.17
N ASN A 28 -15.14 -3.82 6.88
CA ASN A 28 -16.41 -4.38 7.37
C ASN A 28 -16.65 -5.80 6.82
N ASP A 29 -16.35 -6.04 5.55
CA ASP A 29 -16.44 -7.36 4.93
C ASP A 29 -15.49 -8.35 5.63
N CYS A 30 -14.24 -7.97 5.88
CA CYS A 30 -13.28 -8.79 6.61
C CYS A 30 -13.71 -9.03 8.06
N ALA A 31 -14.20 -8.01 8.74
CA ALA A 31 -14.70 -8.13 10.12
C ALA A 31 -15.89 -9.09 10.21
N SER A 32 -16.81 -9.07 9.23
CA SER A 32 -17.95 -10.01 9.18
C SER A 32 -17.52 -11.46 8.99
N MET A 33 -16.31 -11.70 8.46
CA MET A 33 -15.69 -13.02 8.32
C MET A 33 -14.84 -13.43 9.53
N GLY A 34 -14.80 -12.62 10.58
CA GLY A 34 -14.05 -12.90 11.81
C GLY A 34 -12.62 -12.37 11.87
N TYR A 35 -12.19 -11.60 10.84
CA TYR A 35 -10.88 -10.94 10.87
C TYR A 35 -10.89 -9.71 11.78
N LYS A 36 -9.79 -9.49 12.47
CA LYS A 36 -9.48 -8.19 13.08
C LYS A 36 -8.97 -7.24 11.99
N THR A 37 -9.34 -5.96 12.05
CA THR A 37 -9.03 -5.01 10.97
C THR A 37 -8.40 -3.74 11.52
N GLU A 38 -7.39 -3.24 10.83
CA GLU A 38 -6.74 -1.96 11.09
C GLU A 38 -6.61 -1.19 9.79
N MET A 39 -6.81 0.12 9.85
CA MET A 39 -6.76 1.00 8.68
C MET A 39 -5.79 2.15 8.92
N LEU A 40 -5.16 2.61 7.83
CA LEU A 40 -4.21 3.73 7.83
C LEU A 40 -4.39 4.55 6.55
N SER A 41 -4.32 5.88 6.67
CA SER A 41 -4.04 6.78 5.55
C SER A 41 -2.57 7.13 5.53
N LEU A 42 -1.94 7.05 4.36
CA LEU A 42 -0.53 7.40 4.17
C LEU A 42 -0.32 8.01 2.80
N SER A 43 0.34 9.15 2.77
CA SER A 43 0.75 9.85 1.55
C SER A 43 2.23 9.59 1.22
N ALA A 44 2.57 9.66 -0.07
CA ALA A 44 3.97 9.67 -0.49
C ALA A 44 4.75 10.85 0.14
N LYS A 45 4.08 12.01 0.32
CA LYS A 45 4.64 13.20 0.97
C LYS A 45 5.06 12.93 2.42
N ASP A 46 4.31 12.11 3.16
CA ASP A 46 4.63 11.74 4.54
C ASP A 46 5.97 11.00 4.65
N LEU A 47 6.42 10.42 3.55
CA LEU A 47 7.70 9.71 3.43
C LEU A 47 8.78 10.54 2.72
N GLY A 48 8.55 11.84 2.51
CA GLY A 48 9.52 12.77 1.95
C GLY A 48 9.52 12.88 0.42
N ALA A 49 8.48 12.39 -0.25
CA ALA A 49 8.28 12.67 -1.68
C ALA A 49 7.85 14.14 -1.90
N ASP A 50 8.15 14.67 -3.05
CA ASP A 50 7.77 16.02 -3.47
C ASP A 50 6.34 16.13 -4.01
N HIS A 51 5.65 14.97 -4.16
CA HIS A 51 4.28 14.87 -4.66
C HIS A 51 3.34 14.32 -3.58
N GLU A 52 2.12 14.85 -3.58
CA GLU A 52 1.06 14.39 -2.71
C GLU A 52 0.28 13.24 -3.36
N ARG A 53 0.28 12.09 -2.68
CA ARG A 53 -0.43 10.89 -3.14
C ARG A 53 -0.95 10.12 -1.94
N GLU A 54 -2.09 10.55 -1.43
CA GLU A 54 -2.76 9.89 -0.32
C GLU A 54 -3.39 8.56 -0.76
N ARG A 55 -3.22 7.54 0.06
CA ARG A 55 -3.80 6.21 -0.11
C ARG A 55 -4.29 5.67 1.22
N PHE A 56 -5.36 4.90 1.14
CA PHE A 56 -5.96 4.25 2.29
C PHE A 56 -5.60 2.77 2.26
N TRP A 57 -5.14 2.27 3.39
CA TRP A 57 -4.58 0.93 3.56
C TRP A 57 -5.37 0.17 4.60
N LEU A 58 -5.54 -1.13 4.38
CA LEU A 58 -6.18 -2.07 5.28
C LEU A 58 -5.25 -3.24 5.55
N LEU A 59 -5.07 -3.57 6.81
CA LEU A 59 -4.57 -4.86 7.25
C LEU A 59 -5.69 -5.60 7.99
N ALA A 60 -6.06 -6.78 7.50
CA ALA A 60 -6.94 -7.69 8.23
C ALA A 60 -6.18 -8.98 8.57
N TYR A 61 -6.41 -9.54 9.75
CA TYR A 61 -5.72 -10.73 10.25
C TYR A 61 -6.67 -11.63 11.06
N ALA A 62 -6.50 -12.97 10.89
CA ALA A 62 -7.40 -13.95 11.48
C ALA A 62 -7.21 -14.09 12.99
N ASP A 63 -5.97 -14.27 13.45
CA ASP A 63 -5.65 -14.53 14.86
C ASP A 63 -4.86 -13.40 15.51
N ASP A 64 -3.56 -13.37 15.24
CA ASP A 64 -2.65 -12.33 15.70
C ASP A 64 -1.70 -11.91 14.56
N LYS A 65 -1.07 -10.76 14.73
CA LYS A 65 -0.10 -10.23 13.76
C LYS A 65 1.37 -10.35 14.19
N GLY A 66 1.63 -11.15 15.22
CA GLY A 66 2.98 -11.27 15.80
C GLY A 66 4.01 -11.82 14.83
N GLN A 67 3.65 -12.82 14.03
CA GLN A 67 4.53 -13.36 12.99
C GLN A 67 4.75 -12.35 11.87
N LEU A 68 3.69 -11.72 11.37
CA LEU A 68 3.79 -10.67 10.35
C LEU A 68 4.71 -9.54 10.83
N ARG A 69 4.50 -9.06 12.06
CA ARG A 69 5.33 -8.00 12.66
C ARG A 69 6.82 -8.36 12.72
N ARG A 70 7.15 -9.60 13.13
CA ARG A 70 8.55 -10.06 13.15
C ARG A 70 9.16 -10.07 11.75
N THR A 71 8.45 -10.60 10.77
CA THR A 71 8.91 -10.67 9.37
C THR A 71 9.12 -9.27 8.80
N VAL A 72 8.12 -8.40 8.93
CA VAL A 72 8.18 -7.03 8.38
C VAL A 72 9.29 -6.21 9.05
N ASN A 73 9.51 -6.35 10.35
CA ASN A 73 10.58 -5.65 11.05
C ASN A 73 11.96 -6.13 10.61
N ALA A 74 12.16 -7.43 10.39
CA ALA A 74 13.41 -7.97 9.88
C ALA A 74 13.72 -7.45 8.46
N GLU A 75 12.74 -7.46 7.56
CA GLU A 75 12.88 -6.94 6.20
C GLU A 75 13.13 -5.42 6.17
N MET A 76 12.45 -4.65 7.03
CA MET A 76 12.66 -3.21 7.13
C MET A 76 14.04 -2.85 7.67
N GLU A 77 14.62 -3.66 8.53
CA GLU A 77 16.00 -3.47 8.98
C GLU A 77 17.00 -3.61 7.83
N LEU A 78 16.81 -4.61 6.97
CA LEU A 78 17.63 -4.80 5.76
C LEU A 78 17.46 -3.65 4.74
N CYS A 79 16.28 -3.01 4.71
CA CYS A 79 15.99 -1.91 3.79
C CYS A 79 16.47 -0.52 4.26
N LYS A 80 17.03 -0.37 5.45
CA LYS A 80 17.45 0.94 5.97
C LYS A 80 18.46 1.67 5.08
N GLU A 81 19.32 0.94 4.39
CA GLU A 81 20.31 1.51 3.47
C GLU A 81 19.70 2.08 2.18
N PHE A 82 18.50 1.64 1.81
CA PHE A 82 17.83 2.07 0.57
C PHE A 82 17.05 3.38 0.69
N ARG A 83 16.74 3.84 1.89
CA ARG A 83 15.89 5.02 2.15
C ARG A 83 16.37 6.30 1.47
N HIS A 84 17.69 6.52 1.38
CA HIS A 84 18.28 7.74 0.81
C HIS A 84 18.27 7.79 -0.72
N ARG A 85 18.02 6.67 -1.41
CA ARG A 85 18.08 6.60 -2.88
C ARG A 85 16.72 6.65 -3.57
N LEU A 86 15.64 6.34 -2.85
CA LEU A 86 14.32 6.07 -3.44
C LEU A 86 13.65 7.30 -4.07
N TRP A 87 13.98 8.51 -3.59
CA TRP A 87 13.38 9.73 -4.11
C TRP A 87 14.30 10.54 -5.04
N LYS A 88 15.57 10.17 -5.16
CA LYS A 88 16.55 10.90 -5.99
C LYS A 88 16.50 10.54 -7.47
N THR A 89 15.80 9.48 -7.82
CA THR A 89 15.63 9.04 -9.22
C THR A 89 14.15 8.92 -9.53
N GLY A 90 13.44 10.05 -9.50
CA GLY A 90 12.14 10.15 -10.15
C GLY A 90 12.30 9.85 -11.64
N PRO A 91 11.38 9.11 -12.29
CA PRO A 91 11.43 8.97 -13.72
C PRO A 91 11.43 10.35 -14.36
N ASP A 92 12.39 10.61 -15.23
CA ASP A 92 12.45 11.85 -16.01
C ASP A 92 11.30 11.84 -17.04
N TYR A 93 10.14 12.35 -16.61
CA TYR A 93 8.94 12.44 -17.44
C TYR A 93 9.11 13.40 -18.64
N SER A 94 10.21 14.18 -18.69
CA SER A 94 10.48 15.12 -19.77
C SER A 94 10.85 14.44 -21.10
N ARG A 95 11.24 13.17 -21.06
CA ARG A 95 11.67 12.38 -22.24
C ARG A 95 10.57 11.55 -22.91
N MET A 96 9.32 11.68 -22.50
CA MET A 96 8.23 10.97 -23.16
C MET A 96 7.75 11.74 -24.40
N ASP A 97 8.37 11.47 -25.51
CA ASP A 97 8.06 12.07 -26.83
C ASP A 97 6.96 11.31 -27.60
N ASP A 98 6.09 10.62 -26.89
CA ASP A 98 4.92 9.96 -27.45
C ASP A 98 3.73 10.92 -27.47
N GLY A 99 2.90 10.85 -28.53
CA GLY A 99 1.75 11.73 -28.71
C GLY A 99 0.80 11.79 -27.51
N LEU A 100 -0.04 12.83 -27.46
CA LEU A 100 -0.88 13.19 -26.31
C LEU A 100 -1.71 12.03 -25.73
N ALA A 101 -2.21 11.13 -26.57
CA ALA A 101 -2.99 9.97 -26.15
C ALA A 101 -2.17 8.95 -25.35
N GLY A 102 -0.97 8.61 -25.80
CA GLY A 102 -0.07 7.70 -25.08
C GLY A 102 0.43 8.29 -23.75
N ARG A 103 0.50 9.62 -23.63
CA ARG A 103 0.81 10.28 -22.35
C ARG A 103 -0.32 10.11 -21.34
N MET A 104 -1.58 10.29 -21.73
CA MET A 104 -2.74 10.17 -20.84
C MET A 104 -2.84 8.74 -20.26
N GLU A 105 -2.73 7.72 -21.11
CA GLU A 105 -2.77 6.31 -20.65
C GLU A 105 -1.61 5.97 -19.70
N ARG A 106 -0.41 6.50 -19.96
CA ARG A 106 0.76 6.30 -19.09
C ARG A 106 0.63 7.06 -17.78
N TYR A 107 0.08 8.29 -17.79
CA TYR A 107 -0.21 9.02 -16.58
C TYR A 107 -1.26 8.32 -15.73
N GLU A 108 -2.32 7.78 -16.33
CA GLU A 108 -3.33 7.00 -15.61
C GLU A 108 -2.74 5.71 -15.04
N ALA A 109 -1.95 4.96 -15.81
CA ALA A 109 -1.30 3.74 -15.35
C ALA A 109 -0.30 4.02 -14.22
N THR A 110 0.53 5.07 -14.34
CA THR A 110 1.46 5.51 -13.29
C THR A 110 0.69 6.11 -12.12
N GLY A 111 -0.39 6.86 -12.41
CA GLY A 111 -1.29 7.47 -11.43
C GLY A 111 -1.99 6.42 -10.55
N ASN A 112 -2.35 5.27 -11.11
CA ASN A 112 -3.02 4.17 -10.39
C ASN A 112 -2.04 3.14 -9.81
N GLY A 113 -0.77 3.16 -10.21
CA GLY A 113 0.26 2.27 -9.66
C GLY A 113 0.53 2.55 -8.18
N GLN A 114 0.94 1.54 -7.44
CA GLN A 114 1.42 1.71 -6.07
C GLN A 114 2.85 2.27 -6.07
N VAL A 115 3.16 3.08 -5.06
CA VAL A 115 4.53 3.46 -4.75
C VAL A 115 5.07 2.43 -3.76
N PRO A 116 6.00 1.55 -4.14
CA PRO A 116 6.40 0.40 -3.32
C PRO A 116 6.85 0.77 -1.90
N VAL A 117 7.56 1.88 -1.75
CA VAL A 117 8.03 2.34 -0.43
C VAL A 117 6.87 2.80 0.46
N VAL A 118 5.80 3.37 -0.11
CA VAL A 118 4.60 3.76 0.66
C VAL A 118 3.85 2.51 1.11
N ALA A 119 3.71 1.52 0.24
CA ALA A 119 3.11 0.24 0.59
C ALA A 119 3.88 -0.48 1.71
N ALA A 120 5.21 -0.52 1.63
CA ALA A 120 6.06 -1.11 2.65
C ALA A 120 5.93 -0.38 4.01
N ALA A 121 5.93 0.96 3.99
CA ALA A 121 5.74 1.77 5.20
C ALA A 121 4.34 1.59 5.81
N ALA A 122 3.29 1.50 4.97
CA ALA A 122 1.93 1.26 5.43
C ALA A 122 1.80 -0.13 6.09
N LEU A 123 2.35 -1.17 5.46
CA LEU A 123 2.35 -2.52 6.03
C LEU A 123 3.12 -2.57 7.35
N TRP A 124 4.28 -1.94 7.42
CA TRP A 124 5.08 -1.86 8.65
C TRP A 124 4.31 -1.15 9.77
N SER A 125 3.71 -0.01 9.47
CA SER A 125 2.93 0.77 10.44
C SER A 125 1.75 -0.03 10.99
N LEU A 126 0.96 -0.67 10.12
CA LEU A 126 -0.19 -1.49 10.50
C LEU A 126 0.22 -2.77 11.25
N ALA A 127 1.34 -3.40 10.90
CA ALA A 127 1.84 -4.56 11.62
C ALA A 127 2.32 -4.23 13.06
N ASN A 128 2.74 -2.97 13.30
CA ASN A 128 3.24 -2.50 14.59
C ASN A 128 2.25 -1.64 15.39
N ALA A 129 1.11 -1.34 14.80
CA ALA A 129 0.05 -0.61 15.49
C ALA A 129 -0.54 -1.35 16.70
#